data_8d2b18222da281692221072c8ee1fb6c
#
_entry.id   8d2b18222da281692221072c8ee1fb6c
#
_cell.length_a   1.000
_cell.length_b   1.000
_cell.length_c   1.000
_cell.angle_alpha   90.00
_cell.angle_beta   90.00
_cell.angle_gamma   90.00
#
_symmetry.space_group_name_H-M   'P 1'
#
loop_
_entity.id
_entity.type
_entity.pdbx_description
1 polymer ?
#
loop_
_entity_poly.entity_id
_entity_poly.type
_entity_poly.pdbx_seq_one_letter_code
_entity_poly.pdbx_strand_id
1 'polypeptide(L)'
;MNKELIEKVEQWSKDRNLHTADPNKQRLKLWEEFGELNASMARNDREGAIDAIGDMLVVMIIYKQQLGYGSNELFYSGKDDIDFLGRLEDIDLIDFIGRGIYDSRSYIEGLGMVVDNLTVLAYRLSTNLEECLAAAYDVIKDRKGKMINGVFIKESDLNG
;
A
#
# COMPACT_ATOMS: atom_id res chain seq x y z
N MET A 1 3.73 -2.31 12.70
CA MET A 1 2.37 -1.92 12.26
C MET A 1 1.36 -2.73 13.04
N ASN A 2 0.23 -2.13 13.40
CA ASN A 2 -0.80 -2.75 14.24
C ASN A 2 -1.47 -3.92 13.52
N LYS A 3 -1.35 -5.13 14.08
CA LYS A 3 -1.93 -6.36 13.53
C LYS A 3 -3.44 -6.27 13.37
N GLU A 4 -4.14 -5.68 14.34
CA GLU A 4 -5.60 -5.51 14.30
C GLU A 4 -6.06 -4.69 13.08
N LEU A 5 -5.30 -3.67 12.72
CA LEU A 5 -5.63 -2.82 11.57
C LEU A 5 -5.42 -3.57 10.24
N ILE A 6 -4.38 -4.39 10.15
CA ILE A 6 -4.17 -5.28 8.99
C ILE A 6 -5.33 -6.27 8.86
N GLU A 7 -5.73 -6.90 9.95
CA GLU A 7 -6.86 -7.84 9.98
C GLU A 7 -8.19 -7.18 9.55
N LYS A 8 -8.40 -5.91 9.92
CA LYS A 8 -9.57 -5.13 9.47
C LYS A 8 -9.57 -4.93 7.95
N VAL A 9 -8.42 -4.59 7.36
CA VAL A 9 -8.30 -4.46 5.88
C VAL A 9 -8.54 -5.80 5.20
N GLU A 10 -7.98 -6.89 5.72
CA GLU A 10 -8.20 -8.23 5.19
C GLU A 10 -9.67 -8.67 5.29
N GLN A 11 -10.35 -8.35 6.39
CA GLN A 11 -11.78 -8.65 6.54
C GLN A 11 -12.60 -7.81 5.56
N TRP A 12 -12.28 -6.51 5.40
CA TRP A 12 -12.91 -5.65 4.40
C TRP A 12 -12.79 -6.21 2.98
N SER A 13 -11.62 -6.75 2.64
CA SER A 13 -11.35 -7.42 1.37
C SER A 13 -12.19 -8.70 1.21
N LYS A 14 -12.31 -9.52 2.27
CA LYS A 14 -13.13 -10.74 2.28
C LYS A 14 -14.60 -10.46 2.07
N ASP A 15 -15.14 -9.46 2.75
CA ASP A 15 -16.56 -9.05 2.67
C ASP A 15 -16.95 -8.62 1.25
N ARG A 16 -15.96 -8.26 0.42
CA ARG A 16 -16.14 -7.83 -0.97
C ARG A 16 -15.64 -8.83 -2.01
N ASN A 17 -15.25 -10.03 -1.58
CA ASN A 17 -14.65 -11.07 -2.44
C ASN A 17 -13.38 -10.63 -3.21
N LEU A 18 -12.70 -9.58 -2.72
CA LEU A 18 -11.45 -9.10 -3.30
C LEU A 18 -10.30 -10.07 -3.06
N HIS A 19 -10.30 -10.75 -1.93
CA HIS A 19 -9.24 -11.69 -1.52
C HIS A 19 -9.06 -12.88 -2.47
N THR A 20 -10.04 -13.16 -3.34
CA THR A 20 -9.98 -14.22 -4.37
C THR A 20 -9.81 -13.66 -5.79
N ALA A 21 -9.65 -12.35 -5.93
CA ALA A 21 -9.46 -11.72 -7.23
C ALA A 21 -8.04 -11.94 -7.79
N ASP A 22 -7.83 -11.57 -9.05
CA ASP A 22 -6.53 -11.72 -9.73
C ASP A 22 -5.45 -10.83 -9.09
N PRO A 23 -4.40 -11.40 -8.50
CA PRO A 23 -3.33 -10.63 -7.88
C PRO A 23 -2.56 -9.74 -8.88
N ASN A 24 -2.56 -10.07 -10.18
CA ASN A 24 -1.94 -9.20 -11.17
C ASN A 24 -2.68 -7.85 -11.29
N LYS A 25 -4.01 -7.85 -11.18
CA LYS A 25 -4.79 -6.61 -11.17
C LYS A 25 -4.53 -5.79 -9.91
N GLN A 26 -4.39 -6.45 -8.76
CA GLN A 26 -4.04 -5.79 -7.52
C GLN A 26 -2.64 -5.17 -7.58
N ARG A 27 -1.69 -5.86 -8.22
CA ARG A 27 -0.36 -5.32 -8.46
C ARG A 27 -0.37 -4.11 -9.40
N LEU A 28 -1.24 -4.09 -10.43
CA LEU A 28 -1.44 -2.91 -11.26
C LEU A 28 -2.00 -1.73 -10.45
N LYS A 29 -2.92 -2.02 -9.52
CA LYS A 29 -3.41 -1.00 -8.58
C LYS A 29 -2.28 -0.44 -7.70
N LEU A 30 -1.34 -1.28 -7.26
CA LEU A 30 -0.17 -0.80 -6.51
C LEU A 30 0.70 0.17 -7.32
N TRP A 31 0.87 -0.07 -8.63
CA TRP A 31 1.54 0.87 -9.51
C TRP A 31 0.78 2.19 -9.68
N GLU A 32 -0.54 2.15 -9.69
CA GLU A 32 -1.40 3.34 -9.74
C GLU A 32 -1.20 4.20 -8.48
N GLU A 33 -1.32 3.62 -7.28
CA GLU A 33 -1.13 4.32 -6.01
C GLU A 33 0.32 4.86 -5.87
N PHE A 34 1.29 4.10 -6.35
CA PHE A 34 2.68 4.58 -6.43
C PHE A 34 2.82 5.78 -7.36
N GLY A 35 2.07 5.82 -8.45
CA GLY A 35 2.00 6.99 -9.33
C GLY A 35 1.41 8.21 -8.62
N GLU A 36 0.39 8.04 -7.78
CA GLU A 36 -0.20 9.11 -6.96
C GLU A 36 0.80 9.63 -5.90
N LEU A 37 1.56 8.73 -5.26
CA LEU A 37 2.66 9.13 -4.38
C LEU A 37 3.70 9.98 -5.12
N ASN A 38 4.15 9.53 -6.29
CA ASN A 38 5.12 10.27 -7.11
C ASN A 38 4.60 11.66 -7.49
N ALA A 39 3.33 11.76 -7.89
CA ALA A 39 2.70 13.02 -8.26
C ALA A 39 2.62 13.99 -7.07
N SER A 40 2.28 13.48 -5.88
CA SER A 40 2.20 14.26 -4.65
C SER A 40 3.58 14.73 -4.20
N MET A 41 4.59 13.86 -4.21
CA MET A 41 5.97 14.21 -3.90
C MET A 41 6.52 15.29 -4.86
N ALA A 42 6.27 15.16 -6.15
CA ALA A 42 6.71 16.14 -7.16
C ALA A 42 6.08 17.53 -6.98
N ARG A 43 4.91 17.61 -6.36
CA ARG A 43 4.18 18.86 -6.09
C ARG A 43 4.41 19.41 -4.68
N ASN A 44 5.16 18.72 -3.84
CA ASN A 44 5.27 18.98 -2.39
C ASN A 44 3.90 18.96 -1.70
N ASP A 45 2.99 18.10 -2.18
CA ASP A 45 1.68 17.85 -1.58
C ASP A 45 1.81 16.81 -0.48
N ARG A 46 2.00 17.31 0.75
CA ARG A 46 2.20 16.45 1.93
C ARG A 46 0.99 15.58 2.21
N GLU A 47 -0.22 16.13 2.11
CA GLU A 47 -1.46 15.42 2.43
C GLU A 47 -1.73 14.32 1.40
N GLY A 48 -1.58 14.65 0.11
CA GLY A 48 -1.68 13.66 -0.96
C GLY A 48 -0.63 12.55 -0.86
N ALA A 49 0.59 12.86 -0.42
CA ALA A 49 1.61 11.83 -0.20
C ALA A 49 1.26 10.89 0.96
N ILE A 50 0.71 11.40 2.05
CA ILE A 50 0.25 10.59 3.20
C ILE A 50 -0.92 9.68 2.79
N ASP A 51 -1.88 10.19 2.04
CA ASP A 51 -3.01 9.44 1.50
C ASP A 51 -2.54 8.31 0.58
N ALA A 52 -1.67 8.63 -0.38
CA ALA A 52 -1.10 7.63 -1.29
C ALA A 52 -0.31 6.53 -0.56
N ILE A 53 0.46 6.86 0.49
CA ILE A 53 1.13 5.86 1.34
C ILE A 53 0.10 4.93 1.98
N GLY A 54 -0.99 5.47 2.52
CA GLY A 54 -2.06 4.68 3.13
C GLY A 54 -2.73 3.75 2.13
N ASP A 55 -3.04 4.23 0.94
CA ASP A 55 -3.67 3.44 -0.13
C ASP A 55 -2.71 2.36 -0.66
N MET A 56 -1.41 2.65 -0.81
CA MET A 56 -0.40 1.63 -1.13
C MET A 56 -0.41 0.50 -0.09
N LEU A 57 -0.47 0.82 1.20
CA LEU A 57 -0.49 -0.18 2.28
C LEU A 57 -1.75 -1.06 2.21
N VAL A 58 -2.92 -0.48 1.97
CA VAL A 58 -4.17 -1.22 1.77
C VAL A 58 -4.03 -2.18 0.58
N VAL A 59 -3.54 -1.69 -0.55
CA VAL A 59 -3.35 -2.49 -1.76
C VAL A 59 -2.35 -3.63 -1.54
N MET A 60 -1.25 -3.39 -0.81
CA MET A 60 -0.24 -4.40 -0.49
C MET A 60 -0.79 -5.49 0.42
N ILE A 61 -1.60 -5.14 1.44
CA ILE A 61 -2.25 -6.12 2.33
C ILE A 61 -3.15 -7.05 1.51
N ILE A 62 -3.96 -6.50 0.62
CA ILE A 62 -4.88 -7.28 -0.23
C ILE A 62 -4.09 -8.14 -1.23
N TYR A 63 -3.06 -7.59 -1.86
CA TYR A 63 -2.19 -8.32 -2.78
C TYR A 63 -1.54 -9.52 -2.12
N LYS A 64 -0.97 -9.33 -0.94
CA LYS A 64 -0.40 -10.40 -0.12
C LYS A 64 -1.43 -11.47 0.21
N GLN A 65 -2.65 -11.07 0.61
CA GLN A 65 -3.76 -11.96 0.90
C GLN A 65 -4.16 -12.81 -0.32
N GLN A 66 -4.23 -12.20 -1.51
CA GLN A 66 -4.54 -12.91 -2.77
C GLN A 66 -3.47 -13.93 -3.15
N LEU A 67 -2.23 -13.71 -2.76
CA LEU A 67 -1.13 -14.66 -2.96
C LEU A 67 -1.09 -15.77 -1.90
N GLY A 68 -2.03 -15.79 -0.93
CA GLY A 68 -2.13 -16.81 0.10
C GLY A 68 -1.19 -16.62 1.29
N TYR A 69 -0.56 -15.46 1.43
CA TYR A 69 0.25 -15.12 2.60
C TYR A 69 -0.63 -14.56 3.71
N GLY A 70 -0.49 -15.08 4.92
CA GLY A 70 -1.28 -14.64 6.08
C GLY A 70 -0.93 -13.24 6.58
N SER A 71 -1.82 -12.70 7.40
CA SER A 71 -1.82 -11.34 7.95
C SER A 71 -0.67 -10.97 8.87
N ASN A 72 0.21 -11.91 9.21
CA ASN A 72 1.04 -11.75 10.39
C ASN A 72 2.19 -10.76 10.24
N GLU A 73 2.57 -10.37 9.01
CA GLU A 73 3.65 -9.42 8.82
C GLU A 73 3.49 -8.71 7.46
N LEU A 74 3.35 -7.40 7.47
CA LEU A 74 3.91 -6.64 6.37
C LEU A 74 5.43 -6.77 6.54
N PHE A 75 6.06 -7.23 5.48
CA PHE A 75 7.49 -7.50 5.46
C PHE A 75 8.25 -6.30 6.02
N TYR A 76 9.08 -6.54 7.02
CA TYR A 76 9.89 -5.53 7.67
C TYR A 76 11.34 -6.02 7.63
N SER A 77 12.22 -5.25 7.03
CA SER A 77 13.65 -5.45 7.17
C SER A 77 14.13 -4.90 8.51
N GLY A 78 15.32 -5.26 8.89
CA GLY A 78 15.87 -4.90 10.20
C GLY A 78 16.10 -3.37 10.38
N LYS A 79 16.33 -2.97 11.61
CA LYS A 79 16.62 -1.57 11.99
C LYS A 79 17.81 -0.97 11.20
N ASP A 80 18.81 -1.78 10.88
CA ASP A 80 20.02 -1.32 10.18
C ASP A 80 19.70 -0.86 8.75
N ASP A 81 18.72 -1.47 8.10
CA ASP A 81 18.27 -1.07 6.77
C ASP A 81 17.56 0.29 6.82
N ILE A 82 16.72 0.53 7.82
CA ILE A 82 16.05 1.82 8.04
C ILE A 82 17.07 2.93 8.33
N ASP A 83 18.09 2.68 9.14
CA ASP A 83 19.16 3.64 9.43
C ASP A 83 19.97 4.01 8.17
N PHE A 84 20.19 3.05 7.27
CA PHE A 84 20.82 3.31 5.96
C PHE A 84 19.90 4.14 5.06
N LEU A 85 18.64 3.72 4.89
CA LEU A 85 17.65 4.40 4.06
C LEU A 85 17.42 5.85 4.52
N GLY A 86 17.49 6.10 5.82
CA GLY A 86 17.37 7.44 6.39
C GLY A 86 18.42 8.45 5.94
N ARG A 87 19.50 7.99 5.29
CA ARG A 87 20.59 8.85 4.75
C ARG A 87 20.42 9.16 3.26
N LEU A 88 19.52 8.47 2.57
CA LEU A 88 19.26 8.63 1.13
C LEU A 88 18.40 9.87 0.86
N GLU A 89 18.41 10.37 -0.36
CA GLU A 89 17.47 11.38 -0.81
C GLU A 89 16.07 10.77 -1.08
N ASP A 90 15.03 11.60 -1.11
CA ASP A 90 13.67 11.12 -1.38
C ASP A 90 13.55 10.43 -2.73
N ILE A 91 14.28 10.88 -3.75
CA ILE A 91 14.28 10.26 -5.08
C ILE A 91 14.84 8.84 -5.04
N ASP A 92 15.88 8.58 -4.24
CA ASP A 92 16.44 7.24 -4.09
C ASP A 92 15.42 6.29 -3.43
N LEU A 93 14.71 6.78 -2.41
CA LEU A 93 13.64 6.01 -1.74
C LEU A 93 12.50 5.68 -2.72
N ILE A 94 12.11 6.62 -3.56
CA ILE A 94 11.10 6.43 -4.62
C ILE A 94 11.57 5.35 -5.62
N ASP A 95 12.81 5.41 -6.07
CA ASP A 95 13.37 4.41 -7.00
C ASP A 95 13.39 3.01 -6.38
N PHE A 96 13.76 2.89 -5.10
CA PHE A 96 13.70 1.61 -4.37
C PHE A 96 12.28 1.08 -4.18
N ILE A 97 11.28 1.96 -3.95
CA ILE A 97 9.87 1.57 -3.92
C ILE A 97 9.46 0.96 -5.26
N GLY A 98 9.75 1.66 -6.36
CA GLY A 98 9.43 1.17 -7.70
C GLY A 98 10.08 -0.18 -8.00
N ARG A 99 11.34 -0.36 -7.60
CA ARG A 99 12.04 -1.64 -7.71
C ARG A 99 11.39 -2.74 -6.87
N GLY A 100 11.03 -2.45 -5.62
CA GLY A 100 10.34 -3.41 -4.76
C GLY A 100 9.01 -3.87 -5.34
N ILE A 101 8.21 -2.95 -5.93
CA ILE A 101 6.98 -3.30 -6.63
C ILE A 101 7.26 -4.18 -7.85
N TYR A 102 8.31 -3.90 -8.62
CA TYR A 102 8.71 -4.72 -9.76
C TYR A 102 9.09 -6.14 -9.30
N ASP A 103 9.95 -6.25 -8.30
CA ASP A 103 10.48 -7.52 -7.80
C ASP A 103 9.39 -8.37 -7.12
N SER A 104 8.36 -7.75 -6.52
CA SER A 104 7.26 -8.44 -5.82
C SER A 104 6.47 -9.43 -6.70
N ARG A 105 6.61 -9.36 -8.02
CA ARG A 105 6.02 -10.34 -8.94
C ARG A 105 6.66 -11.71 -8.79
N SER A 106 7.96 -11.75 -8.60
CA SER A 106 8.75 -13.00 -8.54
C SER A 106 9.15 -13.35 -7.12
N TYR A 107 9.30 -12.33 -6.27
CA TYR A 107 9.78 -12.44 -4.90
C TYR A 107 8.93 -11.53 -4.01
N ILE A 108 8.06 -12.13 -3.20
CA ILE A 108 7.14 -11.38 -2.32
C ILE A 108 7.89 -10.45 -1.36
N GLU A 109 9.14 -10.78 -1.04
CA GLU A 109 10.06 -9.99 -0.23
C GLU A 109 10.32 -8.58 -0.81
N GLY A 110 10.07 -8.38 -2.11
CA GLY A 110 10.07 -7.05 -2.73
C GLY A 110 9.13 -6.07 -2.04
N LEU A 111 8.01 -6.55 -1.46
CA LEU A 111 7.13 -5.72 -0.65
C LEU A 111 7.80 -5.23 0.64
N GLY A 112 8.76 -5.97 1.20
CA GLY A 112 9.55 -5.52 2.34
C GLY A 112 10.34 -4.26 2.01
N MET A 113 11.00 -4.23 0.86
CA MET A 113 11.70 -3.03 0.36
C MET A 113 10.74 -1.84 0.21
N VAL A 114 9.52 -2.07 -0.28
CA VAL A 114 8.50 -1.01 -0.36
C VAL A 114 8.17 -0.47 1.04
N VAL A 115 7.86 -1.35 2.00
CA VAL A 115 7.50 -0.97 3.38
C VAL A 115 8.60 -0.16 4.06
N ASP A 116 9.86 -0.57 3.92
CA ASP A 116 10.99 0.12 4.55
C ASP A 116 11.17 1.53 4.01
N ASN A 117 11.12 1.70 2.69
CA ASN A 117 11.24 3.01 2.07
C ASN A 117 10.03 3.90 2.39
N LEU A 118 8.82 3.37 2.40
CA LEU A 118 7.62 4.09 2.86
C LEU A 118 7.71 4.49 4.34
N THR A 119 8.36 3.68 5.19
CA THR A 119 8.59 4.02 6.60
C THR A 119 9.41 5.29 6.73
N VAL A 120 10.49 5.41 5.97
CA VAL A 120 11.35 6.60 5.98
C VAL A 120 10.63 7.82 5.41
N LEU A 121 9.91 7.66 4.29
CA LEU A 121 9.12 8.76 3.71
C LEU A 121 8.04 9.25 4.68
N ALA A 122 7.28 8.35 5.30
CA ALA A 122 6.26 8.71 6.28
C ALA A 122 6.85 9.50 7.47
N TYR A 123 8.00 9.05 7.99
CA TYR A 123 8.71 9.78 9.04
C TYR A 123 9.10 11.21 8.60
N ARG A 124 9.61 11.40 7.39
CA ARG A 124 9.95 12.72 6.82
C ARG A 124 8.71 13.60 6.63
N LEU A 125 7.58 13.00 6.36
CA LEU A 125 6.27 13.67 6.29
C LEU A 125 5.66 13.93 7.68
N SER A 126 6.40 13.67 8.77
CA SER A 126 5.94 13.83 10.16
C SER A 126 4.70 12.99 10.48
N THR A 127 4.70 11.74 10.04
CA THR A 127 3.69 10.71 10.29
C THR A 127 4.36 9.34 10.39
N ASN A 128 3.59 8.28 10.41
CA ASN A 128 4.06 6.89 10.39
C ASN A 128 3.10 6.01 9.59
N LEU A 129 3.54 4.80 9.22
CA LEU A 129 2.74 3.88 8.39
C LEU A 129 1.41 3.48 9.07
N GLU A 130 1.36 3.41 10.39
CA GLU A 130 0.13 3.05 11.11
C GLU A 130 -0.93 4.15 10.98
N GLU A 131 -0.53 5.41 11.12
CA GLU A 131 -1.42 6.56 10.91
C GLU A 131 -1.90 6.64 9.46
N CYS A 132 -1.02 6.46 8.48
CA CYS A 132 -1.38 6.42 7.05
C CYS A 132 -2.40 5.31 6.76
N LEU A 133 -2.14 4.08 7.23
CA LEU A 133 -3.05 2.96 7.03
C LEU A 133 -4.39 3.16 7.74
N ALA A 134 -4.39 3.73 8.94
CA ALA A 134 -5.62 4.01 9.69
C ALA A 134 -6.50 5.04 8.94
N ALA A 135 -5.90 6.10 8.41
CA ALA A 135 -6.60 7.11 7.62
C ALA A 135 -7.20 6.48 6.34
N ALA A 136 -6.43 5.71 5.59
CA ALA A 136 -6.91 5.01 4.40
C ALA A 136 -8.03 4.01 4.74
N TYR A 137 -7.90 3.24 5.83
CA TYR A 137 -8.95 2.33 6.27
C TYR A 137 -10.24 3.08 6.63
N ASP A 138 -10.16 4.22 7.30
CA ASP A 138 -11.34 5.04 7.64
C ASP A 138 -12.09 5.51 6.39
N VAL A 139 -11.38 5.79 5.29
CA VAL A 139 -11.98 6.13 4.00
C VAL A 139 -12.68 4.94 3.34
N ILE A 140 -12.08 3.74 3.41
CA ILE A 140 -12.60 2.58 2.68
C ILE A 140 -13.63 1.74 3.47
N LYS A 141 -13.61 1.74 4.80
CA LYS A 141 -14.42 0.83 5.66
C LYS A 141 -15.90 0.81 5.30
N ASP A 142 -16.46 1.97 5.00
CA ASP A 142 -17.88 2.13 4.66
C ASP A 142 -18.13 2.20 3.13
N ARG A 143 -17.07 2.04 2.32
CA ARG A 143 -17.16 2.15 0.87
C ARG A 143 -17.99 1.00 0.29
N LYS A 144 -19.06 1.36 -0.45
CA LYS A 144 -19.90 0.45 -1.20
C LYS A 144 -19.41 0.33 -2.64
N GLY A 145 -19.68 -0.81 -3.28
CA GLY A 145 -19.31 -1.05 -4.67
C GLY A 145 -19.56 -2.49 -5.07
N LYS A 146 -19.14 -2.85 -6.28
CA LYS A 146 -19.30 -4.19 -6.86
C LYS A 146 -18.01 -4.66 -7.51
N MET A 147 -17.80 -5.98 -7.50
CA MET A 147 -16.77 -6.62 -8.31
C MET A 147 -17.21 -6.69 -9.76
N ILE A 148 -16.45 -6.04 -10.66
CA ILE A 148 -16.67 -6.08 -12.11
C ILE A 148 -15.35 -6.49 -12.78
N ASN A 149 -15.37 -7.58 -13.52
CA ASN A 149 -14.18 -8.10 -14.22
C ASN A 149 -12.95 -8.28 -13.30
N GLY A 150 -13.18 -8.65 -12.03
CA GLY A 150 -12.10 -8.87 -11.05
C GLY A 150 -11.51 -7.60 -10.46
N VAL A 151 -12.16 -6.45 -10.63
CA VAL A 151 -11.80 -5.17 -10.02
C VAL A 151 -12.98 -4.68 -9.17
N PHE A 152 -12.71 -4.17 -7.98
CA PHE A 152 -13.73 -3.51 -7.16
C PHE A 152 -13.99 -2.09 -7.68
N ILE A 153 -15.23 -1.86 -8.13
CA ILE A 153 -15.68 -0.56 -8.63
C ILE A 153 -16.56 0.09 -7.56
N LYS A 154 -16.22 1.31 -7.19
CA LYS A 154 -17.00 2.10 -6.20
C LYS A 154 -18.41 2.37 -6.73
N GLU A 155 -19.39 2.45 -5.82
CA GLU A 155 -20.77 2.74 -6.19
C GLU A 155 -20.93 4.10 -6.89
N SER A 156 -20.10 5.09 -6.51
CA SER A 156 -20.03 6.40 -7.18
C SER A 156 -19.68 6.30 -8.66
N ASP A 157 -18.83 5.34 -9.03
CA ASP A 157 -18.29 5.18 -10.38
C ASP A 157 -19.17 4.27 -11.25
N LEU A 158 -20.18 3.61 -10.64
CA LEU A 158 -21.16 2.75 -11.34
C LEU A 158 -22.29 3.55 -11.97
N ASN A 159 -22.49 4.80 -11.55
CA ASN A 159 -23.60 5.68 -11.94
C ASN A 159 -23.16 6.83 -12.87
N GLY A 160 -21.94 6.74 -13.38
CA GLY A 160 -21.37 7.71 -14.31
C GLY A 160 -21.53 7.33 -15.78
#